data_207b6ac49585475d9a2c989eed59c43c
#
_entry.id   207b6ac49585475d9a2c989eed59c43c
#
_cell.length_a   1.000
_cell.length_b   1.000
_cell.length_c   1.000
_cell.angle_alpha   90.00
_cell.angle_beta   90.00
_cell.angle_gamma   90.00
#
_symmetry.space_group_name_H-M   'P 1'
#
loop_
_entity.id
_entity.type
_entity.pdbx_description
1 polymer ?
#
loop_
_entity_poly.entity_id
_entity_poly.type
_entity_poly.pdbx_seq_one_letter_code
_entity_poly.pdbx_strand_id
1 'polypeptide(L)' 'MTKGQKLIYGANDKAHSIECVYTGEYRITKDGNIVISANCEDGTITAPIEMFTRI' A
#
# COMPACT_ATOMS: atom_id res chain seq x y z
N MET A 1 -1.68 8.45 -7.11
CA MET A 1 -1.46 7.01 -7.28
C MET A 1 -2.64 6.42 -8.04
N THR A 2 -2.37 5.61 -9.04
CA THR A 2 -3.41 5.09 -9.95
C THR A 2 -3.64 3.61 -9.67
N LYS A 3 -4.88 3.15 -9.86
CA LYS A 3 -5.22 1.72 -9.81
C LYS A 3 -4.24 0.94 -10.70
N GLY A 4 -3.69 -0.14 -10.16
CA GLY A 4 -2.71 -0.96 -10.87
C GLY A 4 -1.26 -0.55 -10.64
N GLN A 5 -1.03 0.54 -9.91
CA GLN A 5 0.33 0.98 -9.57
C GLN A 5 1.03 -0.08 -8.73
N LYS A 6 2.23 -0.45 -9.14
CA LYS A 6 3.05 -1.39 -8.38
C LYS A 6 3.66 -0.68 -7.19
N LEU A 7 3.58 -1.33 -6.04
CA LEU A 7 4.03 -0.78 -4.76
C LEU A 7 4.85 -1.81 -4.01
N ILE A 8 5.65 -1.32 -3.06
CA ILE A 8 6.32 -2.18 -2.08
C ILE A 8 5.84 -1.77 -0.71
N TYR A 9 5.30 -2.72 0.03
CA TYR A 9 4.88 -2.53 1.40
C TYR A 9 6.04 -2.87 2.32
N GLY A 10 6.29 -2.01 3.32
CA GLY A 10 7.35 -2.24 4.28
C GLY A 10 8.75 -2.01 3.72
N ALA A 11 8.89 -1.03 2.83
CA ALA A 11 10.16 -0.76 2.15
C ALA A 11 11.33 -0.43 3.09
N ASN A 12 11.04 -0.04 4.33
CA ASN A 12 12.08 0.26 5.32
C ASN A 12 12.75 -1.00 5.86
N ASP A 13 12.14 -2.15 5.64
CA ASP A 13 12.70 -3.44 6.05
C ASP A 13 12.76 -4.34 4.82
N LYS A 14 13.90 -4.36 4.16
CA LYS A 14 14.08 -5.12 2.93
C LYS A 14 13.83 -6.61 3.10
N ALA A 15 14.06 -7.13 4.30
CA ALA A 15 13.86 -8.56 4.57
C ALA A 15 12.37 -8.93 4.61
N HIS A 16 11.50 -7.94 4.85
CA HIS A 16 10.07 -8.16 4.98
C HIS A 16 9.24 -7.35 3.99
N SER A 17 9.88 -6.80 2.97
CA SER A 17 9.14 -6.03 1.96
C SER A 17 8.32 -6.95 1.07
N ILE A 18 7.12 -6.49 0.71
CA ILE A 18 6.16 -7.27 -0.08
C ILE A 18 5.74 -6.46 -1.29
N GLU A 19 5.81 -7.07 -2.47
CA GLU A 19 5.30 -6.44 -3.68
C GLU A 19 3.78 -6.50 -3.70
N CYS A 20 3.17 -5.37 -4.02
CA CYS A 20 1.72 -5.22 -4.04
C CYS A 20 1.29 -4.44 -5.26
N VAL A 21 -0.02 -4.46 -5.53
CA VAL A 21 -0.63 -3.68 -6.60
C VAL A 21 -1.78 -2.89 -6.01
N TYR A 22 -1.77 -1.57 -6.20
CA TYR A 22 -2.82 -0.70 -5.68
C TYR A 22 -4.17 -1.05 -6.30
N THR A 23 -5.19 -1.24 -5.44
CA THR A 23 -6.53 -1.63 -5.89
C THR A 23 -7.37 -0.47 -6.39
N GLY A 24 -6.95 0.76 -6.11
CA GLY A 24 -7.73 1.95 -6.40
C GLY A 24 -8.58 2.40 -5.22
N GLU A 25 -8.66 1.63 -4.17
CA GLU A 25 -9.45 1.99 -2.99
C GLU A 25 -8.60 2.73 -1.97
N TYR A 26 -9.17 3.80 -1.43
CA TYR A 26 -8.51 4.56 -0.38
C TYR A 26 -9.57 5.21 0.51
N ARG A 27 -9.15 5.66 1.67
CA ARG A 27 -10.00 6.50 2.52
C ARG A 27 -9.11 7.42 3.36
N ILE A 28 -9.72 8.49 3.84
CA ILE A 28 -9.05 9.47 4.66
C ILE A 28 -9.58 9.31 6.08
N THR A 29 -8.67 9.15 7.05
CA THR A 29 -9.04 8.99 8.46
C THR A 29 -9.41 10.34 9.07
N LYS A 30 -9.94 10.30 10.29
CA LYS A 30 -10.28 11.51 11.04
C LYS A 30 -9.09 12.42 11.26
N ASP A 31 -7.91 11.83 11.34
CA ASP A 31 -6.66 12.57 11.56
C ASP A 31 -6.07 13.14 10.27
N GLY A 32 -6.74 12.92 9.13
CA GLY A 32 -6.27 13.41 7.85
C GLY A 32 -5.26 12.48 7.18
N ASN A 33 -5.06 11.30 7.70
CA ASN A 33 -4.17 10.31 7.09
C ASN A 33 -4.86 9.55 5.98
N ILE A 34 -4.10 9.22 4.93
CA ILE A 34 -4.63 8.45 3.82
C ILE A 34 -4.28 6.98 4.02
N VAL A 35 -5.30 6.12 3.94
CA VAL A 35 -5.14 4.67 4.03
C VAL A 35 -5.53 4.09 2.69
N ILE A 36 -4.69 3.21 2.14
CA ILE A 36 -4.94 2.59 0.85
C ILE A 36 -4.97 1.07 0.98
N SER A 37 -5.58 0.44 -0.02
CA SER A 37 -5.61 -1.03 -0.11
C SER A 37 -4.79 -1.47 -1.31
N ALA A 38 -4.03 -2.52 -1.13
CA ALA A 38 -3.20 -3.09 -2.20
C ALA A 38 -3.29 -4.61 -2.16
N ASN A 39 -3.33 -5.22 -3.33
CA ASN A 39 -3.32 -6.67 -3.46
C ASN A 39 -1.89 -7.18 -3.48
N CYS A 40 -1.62 -8.18 -2.67
CA CYS A 40 -0.34 -8.89 -2.68
C CYS A 40 -0.61 -10.37 -2.89
N GLU A 41 0.46 -11.16 -2.96
CA GLU A 41 0.36 -12.59 -3.24
C GLU A 41 -0.54 -13.32 -2.24
N ASP A 42 -0.48 -12.94 -0.98
CA ASP A 42 -1.21 -13.61 0.09
C ASP A 42 -2.57 -12.98 0.41
N GLY A 43 -2.98 -11.96 -0.33
CA GLY A 43 -4.26 -11.31 -0.08
C GLY A 43 -4.17 -9.79 -0.21
N THR A 44 -5.09 -9.09 0.45
CA THR A 44 -5.16 -7.63 0.40
C THR A 44 -4.61 -7.02 1.67
N ILE A 45 -3.77 -6.01 1.54
CA ILE A 45 -3.23 -5.24 2.65
C ILE A 45 -3.88 -3.87 2.64
N THR A 46 -4.40 -3.44 3.79
CA THR A 46 -4.91 -2.09 4.00
C THR A 46 -4.07 -1.42 5.06
N ALA A 47 -3.40 -0.34 4.71
CA ALA A 47 -2.46 0.33 5.61
C ALA A 47 -2.27 1.80 5.18
N PRO A 48 -1.68 2.63 6.06
CA PRO A 48 -1.38 4.02 5.70
C PRO A 48 -0.51 4.09 4.46
N ILE A 49 -0.78 5.08 3.62
CA ILE A 49 -0.06 5.25 2.35
C ILE A 49 1.45 5.37 2.53
N GLU A 50 1.88 5.90 3.67
CA GLU A 50 3.31 6.06 3.98
C GLU A 50 4.05 4.74 4.13
N MET A 51 3.31 3.65 4.36
CA MET A 51 3.88 2.32 4.47
C MET A 51 4.22 1.70 3.11
N PHE A 52 3.82 2.35 2.03
CA PHE A 52 4.02 1.86 0.67
C PHE A 52 5.01 2.75 -0.07
N THR A 53 5.79 2.15 -0.94
CA THR A 53 6.70 2.87 -1.83
C THR A 53 6.35 2.51 -3.26
N ARG A 54 6.26 3.50 -4.14
CA ARG A 54 6.03 3.26 -5.57
C ARG A 54 7.30 2.73 -6.20
N ILE A 55 7.12 1.76 -7.07
CA ILE A 55 8.24 1.21 -7.84
C ILE A 55 8.47 2.08 -9.07
#